data_a09b2d92b3b13eb677b2e85b96f5c977
#
_entry.id   a09b2d92b3b13eb677b2e85b96f5c977
#
_cell.length_a   1.000
_cell.length_b   1.000
_cell.length_c   1.000
_cell.angle_alpha   90.00
_cell.angle_beta   90.00
_cell.angle_gamma   90.00
#
_symmetry.space_group_name_H-M   'P 1'
#
loop_
_entity.id
_entity.type
_entity.pdbx_description
1 polymer ?
#
loop_
_entity_poly.entity_id
_entity_poly.type
_entity_poly.pdbx_seq_one_letter_code
_entity_poly.pdbx_strand_id
1 'polypeptide(L)'
;MLIKRWSISAALIVVLTAFLLALLHLEAPSAHAKATAPVVSPGSYGSGALGSWQRNDRVISNSPAVRETVKNNGVVLFGDSIAVQDGNALGRLVGQQLHTSFAQYSWAGQPTSAAVDAMAAWAREYGLPRRIVMAVGSNDIFDPPVFAAQVERALRIAGPDRTVYWVDVQVSRTDEPAAVQVADQRNSEWINLQLEQAALQHPNLRIVHWAEFLAANPDRLHTDLRDGRHTTVPAGQNARNTLILQAIRHS
;
A
#
# COMPACT_ATOMS: atom_id res chain seq x y z
N MET A 1 20.50 -23.50 75.94
CA MET A 1 21.02 -22.63 74.90
C MET A 1 20.03 -22.67 73.73
N LEU A 2 18.98 -21.79 73.73
CA LEU A 2 17.92 -21.71 72.75
C LEU A 2 18.17 -20.46 71.92
N ILE A 3 18.61 -20.62 70.69
CA ILE A 3 18.84 -19.51 69.76
C ILE A 3 17.68 -19.46 68.75
N LYS A 4 16.96 -18.37 68.83
CA LYS A 4 16.04 -17.72 67.89
C LYS A 4 16.06 -18.24 66.44
N ARG A 5 14.99 -18.92 66.08
CA ARG A 5 14.60 -19.21 64.68
C ARG A 5 13.26 -18.51 64.33
N TRP A 6 13.18 -17.17 64.40
CA TRP A 6 11.93 -16.46 64.14
C TRP A 6 12.16 -15.09 63.50
N SER A 7 12.87 -15.00 62.38
CA SER A 7 12.96 -13.70 61.69
C SER A 7 13.04 -13.77 60.16
N ILE A 8 12.99 -14.97 59.56
CA ILE A 8 13.10 -15.07 58.09
C ILE A 8 11.72 -15.23 57.43
N SER A 9 10.74 -15.81 58.13
CA SER A 9 9.40 -16.05 57.53
C SER A 9 8.51 -14.79 57.43
N ALA A 10 8.67 -13.83 58.36
CA ALA A 10 7.85 -12.61 58.34
C ALA A 10 8.27 -11.61 57.24
N ALA A 11 9.58 -11.53 56.94
CA ALA A 11 10.08 -10.66 55.88
C ALA A 11 9.72 -11.17 54.49
N LEU A 12 9.65 -12.50 54.30
CA LEU A 12 9.29 -13.10 53.00
C LEU A 12 7.82 -12.92 52.68
N ILE A 13 6.93 -12.93 53.67
CA ILE A 13 5.48 -12.74 53.48
C ILE A 13 5.16 -11.29 53.11
N VAL A 14 5.86 -10.30 53.70
CA VAL A 14 5.64 -8.88 53.39
C VAL A 14 6.12 -8.55 51.97
N VAL A 15 7.21 -9.15 51.49
CA VAL A 15 7.71 -8.93 50.14
C VAL A 15 6.81 -9.60 49.10
N LEU A 16 6.26 -10.77 49.37
CA LEU A 16 5.32 -11.44 48.45
C LEU A 16 3.97 -10.73 48.38
N THR A 17 3.45 -10.16 49.47
CA THR A 17 2.20 -9.38 49.42
C THR A 17 2.38 -8.03 48.74
N ALA A 18 3.53 -7.37 48.83
CA ALA A 18 3.83 -6.15 48.12
C ALA A 18 3.95 -6.40 46.60
N PHE A 19 4.52 -7.56 46.20
CA PHE A 19 4.62 -7.94 44.79
C PHE A 19 3.24 -8.33 44.17
N LEU A 20 2.37 -8.96 44.94
CA LEU A 20 1.03 -9.31 44.49
C LEU A 20 0.11 -8.08 44.38
N LEU A 21 0.28 -7.08 45.23
CA LEU A 21 -0.43 -5.80 45.15
C LEU A 21 0.08 -4.91 44.03
N ALA A 22 1.36 -5.01 43.65
CA ALA A 22 1.92 -4.31 42.49
C ALA A 22 1.44 -4.92 41.14
N LEU A 23 1.15 -6.22 41.11
CA LEU A 23 0.59 -6.90 39.92
C LEU A 23 -0.91 -6.62 39.70
N LEU A 24 -1.63 -6.18 40.74
CA LEU A 24 -3.06 -5.80 40.62
C LEU A 24 -3.27 -4.37 40.15
N HIS A 25 -2.20 -3.58 40.00
CA HIS A 25 -2.24 -2.22 39.40
C HIS A 25 -1.62 -2.14 38.01
N LEU A 26 -1.44 -3.27 37.31
CA LEU A 26 -1.32 -3.22 35.87
C LEU A 26 -2.72 -2.88 35.36
N GLU A 27 -2.95 -1.59 35.16
CA GLU A 27 -4.08 -1.11 34.39
C GLU A 27 -4.11 -1.90 33.10
N ALA A 28 -5.25 -2.56 32.83
CA ALA A 28 -5.53 -3.15 31.53
C ALA A 28 -5.23 -2.05 30.49
N PRO A 29 -4.55 -2.36 29.38
CA PRO A 29 -4.33 -1.37 28.36
C PRO A 29 -5.70 -0.82 28.00
N SER A 30 -5.88 0.48 28.22
CA SER A 30 -7.09 1.20 27.83
C SER A 30 -7.37 0.79 26.42
N ALA A 31 -8.54 0.19 26.18
CA ALA A 31 -9.02 -0.07 24.83
C ALA A 31 -8.83 1.27 24.10
N HIS A 32 -7.90 1.30 23.17
CA HIS A 32 -7.70 2.47 22.34
C HIS A 32 -9.06 2.68 21.69
N ALA A 33 -9.78 3.70 22.15
CA ALA A 33 -10.98 4.16 21.49
C ALA A 33 -10.56 4.29 20.02
N LYS A 34 -11.19 3.52 19.14
CA LYS A 34 -11.05 3.74 17.70
C LYS A 34 -11.30 5.22 17.51
N ALA A 35 -10.23 5.97 17.27
CA ALA A 35 -10.37 7.36 16.89
C ALA A 35 -11.20 7.31 15.62
N THR A 36 -12.49 7.63 15.73
CA THR A 36 -13.34 7.88 14.58
C THR A 36 -12.67 9.04 13.88
N ALA A 37 -12.07 8.78 12.71
CA ALA A 37 -11.54 9.84 11.89
C ALA A 37 -12.63 10.91 11.75
N PRO A 38 -12.31 12.19 11.91
CA PRO A 38 -13.29 13.24 11.77
C PRO A 38 -13.94 13.09 10.39
N VAL A 39 -15.27 13.16 10.31
CA VAL A 39 -16.00 13.21 9.05
C VAL A 39 -15.66 14.54 8.41
N VAL A 40 -14.66 14.52 7.53
CA VAL A 40 -14.17 15.70 6.83
C VAL A 40 -14.75 15.63 5.42
N SER A 41 -15.29 16.72 4.92
CA SER A 41 -15.86 16.77 3.57
C SER A 41 -14.80 16.50 2.50
N PRO A 42 -15.15 15.79 1.39
CA PRO A 42 -14.25 15.63 0.26
C PRO A 42 -13.65 16.97 -0.19
N GLY A 43 -12.34 16.99 -0.47
CA GLY A 43 -11.61 18.22 -0.83
C GLY A 43 -11.04 19.02 0.35
N SER A 44 -11.33 18.65 1.61
CA SER A 44 -10.85 19.36 2.80
C SER A 44 -9.53 18.80 3.36
N TYR A 45 -8.88 17.84 2.65
CA TYR A 45 -7.63 17.21 3.11
C TYR A 45 -6.36 18.01 2.77
N GLY A 46 -6.50 19.20 2.19
CA GLY A 46 -5.39 20.11 1.89
C GLY A 46 -4.66 19.86 0.57
N SER A 47 -4.83 18.69 -0.04
CA SER A 47 -4.23 18.35 -1.35
C SER A 47 -5.00 18.93 -2.53
N GLY A 48 -6.13 19.60 -2.32
CA GLY A 48 -7.04 20.06 -3.36
C GLY A 48 -8.08 19.00 -3.74
N ALA A 49 -8.50 19.00 -4.99
CA ALA A 49 -9.52 18.08 -5.52
C ALA A 49 -8.99 17.27 -6.71
N LEU A 50 -9.47 16.03 -6.83
CA LEU A 50 -9.19 15.21 -8.00
C LEU A 50 -9.77 15.86 -9.27
N GLY A 51 -8.92 16.13 -10.25
CA GLY A 51 -9.34 16.65 -11.55
C GLY A 51 -10.05 15.60 -12.43
N SER A 52 -10.60 16.06 -13.54
CA SER A 52 -11.15 15.15 -14.56
C SER A 52 -10.02 14.35 -15.21
N TRP A 53 -10.12 13.02 -15.18
CA TRP A 53 -9.07 12.10 -15.65
C TRP A 53 -9.51 11.21 -16.81
N GLN A 54 -10.80 11.11 -17.10
CA GLN A 54 -11.37 10.15 -18.06
C GLN A 54 -10.90 10.36 -19.51
N ARG A 55 -10.28 11.50 -19.80
CA ARG A 55 -9.71 11.82 -21.13
C ARG A 55 -8.19 11.75 -21.19
N ASN A 56 -7.55 11.42 -20.05
CA ASN A 56 -6.11 11.34 -19.98
C ASN A 56 -5.55 10.07 -20.66
N ASP A 57 -4.24 10.04 -20.82
CA ASP A 57 -3.52 8.91 -21.40
C ASP A 57 -3.78 7.61 -20.64
N ARG A 58 -3.81 6.52 -21.41
CA ARG A 58 -4.02 5.18 -20.87
C ARG A 58 -3.25 4.13 -21.66
N VAL A 59 -2.86 3.07 -20.99
CA VAL A 59 -2.29 1.87 -21.60
C VAL A 59 -3.12 0.68 -21.12
N ILE A 60 -3.88 0.10 -22.06
CA ILE A 60 -4.76 -1.04 -21.78
C ILE A 60 -4.39 -2.16 -22.74
N SER A 61 -4.03 -3.31 -22.20
CA SER A 61 -3.77 -4.52 -22.99
C SER A 61 -5.03 -4.98 -23.71
N ASN A 62 -4.88 -5.43 -24.94
CA ASN A 62 -6.00 -5.96 -25.73
C ASN A 62 -6.48 -7.32 -25.15
N SER A 63 -7.72 -7.71 -25.50
CA SER A 63 -8.35 -8.92 -25.00
C SER A 63 -7.53 -10.21 -25.23
N PRO A 64 -6.88 -10.42 -26.40
CA PRO A 64 -6.00 -11.57 -26.56
C PRO A 64 -4.86 -11.63 -25.57
N ALA A 65 -4.16 -10.51 -25.32
CA ALA A 65 -3.05 -10.44 -24.37
C ALA A 65 -3.52 -10.69 -22.92
N VAL A 66 -4.71 -10.16 -22.55
CA VAL A 66 -5.29 -10.43 -21.23
C VAL A 66 -5.62 -11.91 -21.05
N ARG A 67 -6.29 -12.54 -22.04
CA ARG A 67 -6.62 -13.98 -22.01
C ARG A 67 -5.37 -14.85 -21.91
N GLU A 68 -4.34 -14.51 -22.67
CA GLU A 68 -3.05 -15.21 -22.60
C GLU A 68 -2.41 -15.09 -21.22
N THR A 69 -2.43 -13.88 -20.64
CA THR A 69 -1.88 -13.62 -19.30
C THR A 69 -2.62 -14.41 -18.23
N VAL A 70 -3.95 -14.48 -18.29
CA VAL A 70 -4.74 -15.29 -17.35
C VAL A 70 -4.48 -16.77 -17.54
N LYS A 71 -4.49 -17.27 -18.79
CA LYS A 71 -4.24 -18.68 -19.13
C LYS A 71 -2.87 -19.17 -18.66
N ASN A 72 -1.84 -18.35 -18.83
CA ASN A 72 -0.45 -18.69 -18.47
C ASN A 72 -0.13 -18.35 -16.99
N ASN A 73 -1.13 -17.97 -16.19
CA ASN A 73 -0.95 -17.51 -14.82
C ASN A 73 0.15 -16.44 -14.70
N GLY A 74 0.12 -15.47 -15.59
CA GLY A 74 1.07 -14.37 -15.70
C GLY A 74 0.89 -13.31 -14.61
N VAL A 75 1.19 -12.06 -14.94
CA VAL A 75 1.06 -10.91 -14.05
C VAL A 75 0.10 -9.90 -14.67
N VAL A 76 -0.89 -9.44 -13.92
CA VAL A 76 -1.73 -8.30 -14.30
C VAL A 76 -1.39 -7.08 -13.46
N LEU A 77 -1.42 -5.90 -14.08
CA LEU A 77 -1.19 -4.60 -13.45
C LEU A 77 -2.43 -3.72 -13.60
N PHE A 78 -2.93 -3.17 -12.51
CA PHE A 78 -3.89 -2.08 -12.49
C PHE A 78 -3.20 -0.84 -11.92
N GLY A 79 -3.15 0.26 -12.69
CA GLY A 79 -2.31 1.39 -12.33
C GLY A 79 -2.83 2.76 -12.75
N ASP A 80 -2.25 3.80 -12.18
CA ASP A 80 -2.49 5.21 -12.47
C ASP A 80 -1.47 5.78 -13.48
N SER A 81 -1.21 7.10 -13.43
CA SER A 81 -0.27 7.78 -14.33
C SER A 81 1.16 7.26 -14.25
N ILE A 82 1.61 6.82 -13.06
CA ILE A 82 2.94 6.26 -12.89
C ILE A 82 3.04 4.94 -13.66
N ALA A 83 2.00 4.11 -13.60
CA ALA A 83 1.96 2.85 -14.32
C ALA A 83 1.72 3.04 -15.83
N VAL A 84 1.06 4.11 -16.27
CA VAL A 84 1.03 4.48 -17.70
C VAL A 84 2.44 4.68 -18.23
N GLN A 85 3.30 5.35 -17.47
CA GLN A 85 4.70 5.58 -17.81
C GLN A 85 5.56 4.31 -17.67
N ASP A 86 5.42 3.58 -16.56
CA ASP A 86 6.37 2.54 -16.13
C ASP A 86 5.97 1.12 -16.54
N GLY A 87 4.68 0.87 -16.79
CA GLY A 87 4.12 -0.46 -16.93
C GLY A 87 4.67 -1.27 -18.11
N ASN A 88 4.97 -0.62 -19.24
CA ASN A 88 5.59 -1.31 -20.38
C ASN A 88 7.01 -1.79 -20.06
N ALA A 89 7.77 -1.03 -19.28
CA ALA A 89 9.09 -1.46 -18.81
C ALA A 89 8.98 -2.62 -17.81
N LEU A 90 8.01 -2.55 -16.90
CA LEU A 90 7.69 -3.66 -15.99
C LEU A 90 7.31 -4.93 -16.77
N GLY A 91 6.46 -4.82 -17.79
CA GLY A 91 6.07 -5.96 -18.63
C GLY A 91 7.26 -6.65 -19.29
N ARG A 92 8.24 -5.86 -19.81
CA ARG A 92 9.50 -6.43 -20.33
C ARG A 92 10.31 -7.17 -19.27
N LEU A 93 10.43 -6.59 -18.05
CA LEU A 93 11.13 -7.25 -16.95
C LEU A 93 10.44 -8.55 -16.51
N VAL A 94 9.11 -8.55 -16.43
CA VAL A 94 8.31 -9.75 -16.13
C VAL A 94 8.57 -10.83 -17.18
N GLY A 95 8.53 -10.49 -18.46
CA GLY A 95 8.84 -11.45 -19.53
C GLY A 95 10.26 -11.99 -19.46
N GLN A 96 11.25 -11.12 -19.22
CA GLN A 96 12.66 -11.50 -19.18
C GLN A 96 13.05 -12.32 -17.94
N GLN A 97 12.53 -11.98 -16.78
CA GLN A 97 13.00 -12.51 -15.49
C GLN A 97 12.06 -13.54 -14.86
N LEU A 98 10.76 -13.49 -15.18
CA LEU A 98 9.79 -14.48 -14.70
C LEU A 98 9.34 -15.45 -15.82
N HIS A 99 9.76 -15.20 -17.06
CA HIS A 99 9.38 -16.01 -18.23
C HIS A 99 7.87 -16.22 -18.34
N THR A 100 7.09 -15.16 -18.06
CA THR A 100 5.64 -15.21 -18.09
C THR A 100 5.04 -14.01 -18.80
N SER A 101 3.76 -14.09 -19.15
CA SER A 101 3.02 -13.03 -19.82
C SER A 101 2.59 -11.93 -18.84
N PHE A 102 2.39 -10.75 -19.38
CA PHE A 102 1.99 -9.55 -18.64
C PHE A 102 0.86 -8.82 -19.38
N ALA A 103 -0.12 -8.33 -18.62
CA ALA A 103 -1.15 -7.45 -19.12
C ALA A 103 -1.38 -6.30 -18.14
N GLN A 104 -1.77 -5.12 -18.65
CA GLN A 104 -2.00 -3.96 -17.82
C GLN A 104 -3.29 -3.23 -18.19
N TYR A 105 -3.88 -2.61 -17.17
CA TYR A 105 -4.90 -1.60 -17.26
C TYR A 105 -4.43 -0.39 -16.47
N SER A 106 -3.88 0.60 -17.14
CA SER A 106 -3.32 1.81 -16.53
C SER A 106 -3.93 3.05 -17.15
N TRP A 107 -4.37 3.99 -16.30
CA TRP A 107 -5.01 5.22 -16.77
C TRP A 107 -4.56 6.41 -15.92
N ALA A 108 -3.99 7.43 -16.59
CA ALA A 108 -3.44 8.60 -15.90
C ALA A 108 -4.52 9.37 -15.13
N GLY A 109 -4.26 9.63 -13.85
CA GLY A 109 -5.14 10.38 -12.96
C GLY A 109 -6.30 9.55 -12.37
N GLN A 110 -6.47 8.26 -12.72
CA GLN A 110 -7.56 7.48 -12.15
C GLN A 110 -7.36 7.24 -10.65
N PRO A 111 -8.43 7.34 -9.82
CA PRO A 111 -8.41 6.93 -8.43
C PRO A 111 -8.48 5.41 -8.29
N THR A 112 -8.17 4.92 -7.11
CA THR A 112 -8.21 3.48 -6.81
C THR A 112 -9.56 2.84 -7.09
N SER A 113 -10.66 3.53 -6.83
CA SER A 113 -12.02 3.03 -7.11
C SER A 113 -12.22 2.62 -8.57
N ALA A 114 -11.75 3.45 -9.51
CA ALA A 114 -11.85 3.17 -10.94
C ALA A 114 -10.96 1.99 -11.38
N ALA A 115 -9.76 1.87 -10.80
CA ALA A 115 -8.88 0.73 -11.06
C ALA A 115 -9.48 -0.58 -10.53
N VAL A 116 -10.12 -0.55 -9.36
CA VAL A 116 -10.84 -1.71 -8.79
C VAL A 116 -12.09 -2.07 -9.62
N ASP A 117 -12.77 -1.08 -10.21
CA ASP A 117 -13.86 -1.34 -11.17
C ASP A 117 -13.34 -2.06 -12.41
N ALA A 118 -12.20 -1.63 -12.96
CA ALA A 118 -11.55 -2.30 -14.08
C ALA A 118 -11.11 -3.73 -13.71
N MET A 119 -10.54 -3.94 -12.52
CA MET A 119 -10.20 -5.26 -12.00
C MET A 119 -11.44 -6.16 -11.91
N ALA A 120 -12.56 -5.65 -11.39
CA ALA A 120 -13.82 -6.38 -11.34
C ALA A 120 -14.36 -6.74 -12.72
N ALA A 121 -14.22 -5.83 -13.70
CA ALA A 121 -14.60 -6.09 -15.10
C ALA A 121 -13.74 -7.21 -15.70
N TRP A 122 -12.42 -7.14 -15.54
CA TRP A 122 -11.51 -8.19 -16.02
C TRP A 122 -11.74 -9.53 -15.33
N ALA A 123 -12.00 -9.54 -14.02
CA ALA A 123 -12.34 -10.75 -13.28
C ALA A 123 -13.57 -11.47 -13.87
N ARG A 124 -14.62 -10.72 -14.25
CA ARG A 124 -15.84 -11.26 -14.85
C ARG A 124 -15.65 -11.74 -16.28
N GLU A 125 -14.85 -10.99 -17.08
CA GLU A 125 -14.74 -11.25 -18.53
C GLU A 125 -13.67 -12.30 -18.84
N TYR A 126 -12.52 -12.27 -18.12
CA TYR A 126 -11.33 -13.08 -18.43
C TYR A 126 -10.93 -14.00 -17.28
N GLY A 127 -11.37 -13.72 -16.06
CA GLY A 127 -10.76 -14.22 -14.83
C GLY A 127 -9.53 -13.39 -14.43
N LEU A 128 -8.82 -13.83 -13.38
CA LEU A 128 -7.60 -13.19 -12.89
C LEU A 128 -6.50 -14.25 -12.68
N PRO A 129 -5.23 -13.95 -13.00
CA PRO A 129 -4.11 -14.81 -12.65
C PRO A 129 -3.81 -14.74 -11.14
N ARG A 130 -2.88 -15.55 -10.65
CA ARG A 130 -2.51 -15.54 -9.22
C ARG A 130 -1.76 -14.29 -8.77
N ARG A 131 -1.15 -13.55 -9.70
CA ARG A 131 -0.29 -12.39 -9.42
C ARG A 131 -0.94 -11.11 -9.94
N ILE A 132 -1.39 -10.28 -9.03
CA ILE A 132 -2.10 -9.03 -9.31
C ILE A 132 -1.29 -7.88 -8.71
N VAL A 133 -0.86 -6.93 -9.52
CA VAL A 133 -0.18 -5.71 -9.07
C VAL A 133 -1.19 -4.57 -9.06
N MET A 134 -1.36 -3.92 -7.91
CA MET A 134 -2.11 -2.69 -7.75
C MET A 134 -1.12 -1.54 -7.57
N ALA A 135 -0.99 -0.71 -8.58
CA ALA A 135 -0.09 0.45 -8.59
C ALA A 135 -0.93 1.74 -8.67
N VAL A 136 -1.81 1.89 -7.70
CA VAL A 136 -2.79 2.99 -7.55
C VAL A 136 -2.82 3.46 -6.10
N GLY A 137 -3.31 4.67 -5.87
CA GLY A 137 -3.37 5.31 -4.56
C GLY A 137 -2.89 6.76 -4.63
N SER A 138 -2.03 7.11 -5.59
CA SER A 138 -1.46 8.46 -5.72
C SER A 138 -2.53 9.54 -5.95
N ASN A 139 -3.67 9.18 -6.51
CA ASN A 139 -4.80 10.08 -6.76
C ASN A 139 -5.86 10.04 -5.64
N ASP A 140 -5.69 9.17 -4.65
CA ASP A 140 -6.56 9.09 -3.48
C ASP A 140 -6.12 10.06 -2.37
N ILE A 141 -4.98 10.76 -2.52
CA ILE A 141 -4.56 11.85 -1.63
C ILE A 141 -5.59 12.98 -1.54
N PHE A 142 -6.48 13.10 -2.52
CA PHE A 142 -7.56 14.08 -2.53
C PHE A 142 -8.75 13.68 -1.62
N ASP A 143 -8.89 12.38 -1.32
CA ASP A 143 -9.92 11.82 -0.44
C ASP A 143 -9.42 10.50 0.23
N PRO A 144 -8.39 10.58 1.11
CA PRO A 144 -7.74 9.39 1.68
C PRO A 144 -8.65 8.39 2.40
N PRO A 145 -9.76 8.80 3.06
CA PRO A 145 -10.62 7.85 3.77
C PRO A 145 -11.31 6.80 2.89
N VAL A 146 -11.50 7.07 1.60
CA VAL A 146 -12.17 6.11 0.70
C VAL A 146 -11.27 4.96 0.29
N PHE A 147 -9.95 5.09 0.48
CA PHE A 147 -8.95 4.13 0.00
C PHE A 147 -9.10 2.74 0.65
N ALA A 148 -9.25 2.67 1.98
CA ALA A 148 -9.37 1.40 2.70
C ALA A 148 -10.50 0.52 2.16
N ALA A 149 -11.66 1.11 1.87
CA ALA A 149 -12.81 0.38 1.32
C ALA A 149 -12.50 -0.20 -0.06
N GLN A 150 -11.65 0.46 -0.85
CA GLN A 150 -11.23 -0.04 -2.16
C GLN A 150 -10.19 -1.16 -2.06
N VAL A 151 -9.29 -1.11 -1.08
CA VAL A 151 -8.36 -2.21 -0.77
C VAL A 151 -9.15 -3.47 -0.43
N GLU A 152 -10.09 -3.37 0.49
CA GLU A 152 -10.96 -4.47 0.88
C GLU A 152 -11.78 -5.03 -0.30
N ARG A 153 -12.25 -4.15 -1.17
CA ARG A 153 -12.98 -4.54 -2.37
C ARG A 153 -12.09 -5.29 -3.36
N ALA A 154 -10.87 -4.83 -3.60
CA ALA A 154 -9.90 -5.48 -4.48
C ALA A 154 -9.54 -6.87 -3.97
N LEU A 155 -9.31 -7.02 -2.65
CA LEU A 155 -9.01 -8.31 -2.03
C LEU A 155 -10.16 -9.31 -2.12
N ARG A 156 -11.42 -8.85 -1.95
CA ARG A 156 -12.60 -9.70 -2.19
C ARG A 156 -12.71 -10.16 -3.64
N ILE A 157 -12.39 -9.29 -4.62
CA ILE A 157 -12.39 -9.64 -6.05
C ILE A 157 -11.26 -10.63 -6.36
N ALA A 158 -10.08 -10.43 -5.79
CA ALA A 158 -8.95 -11.35 -5.95
C ALA A 158 -9.26 -12.74 -5.38
N GLY A 159 -9.92 -12.80 -4.23
CA GLY A 159 -10.11 -14.03 -3.46
C GLY A 159 -8.81 -14.50 -2.79
N PRO A 160 -8.88 -15.54 -1.94
CA PRO A 160 -7.76 -15.98 -1.10
C PRO A 160 -6.61 -16.63 -1.87
N ASP A 161 -6.87 -17.18 -3.05
CA ASP A 161 -5.88 -17.95 -3.83
C ASP A 161 -4.97 -17.10 -4.73
N ARG A 162 -5.12 -15.78 -4.68
CA ARG A 162 -4.35 -14.82 -5.48
C ARG A 162 -3.61 -13.86 -4.59
N THR A 163 -2.37 -13.57 -4.93
CA THR A 163 -1.58 -12.55 -4.24
C THR A 163 -1.77 -11.20 -4.90
N VAL A 164 -2.11 -10.22 -4.09
CA VAL A 164 -2.20 -8.81 -4.48
C VAL A 164 -0.94 -8.10 -4.00
N TYR A 165 -0.15 -7.57 -4.93
CA TYR A 165 1.04 -6.76 -4.67
C TYR A 165 0.63 -5.30 -4.80
N TRP A 166 0.53 -4.59 -3.70
CA TRP A 166 0.12 -3.20 -3.72
C TRP A 166 1.31 -2.28 -3.48
N VAL A 167 1.56 -1.39 -4.42
CA VAL A 167 2.65 -0.42 -4.31
C VAL A 167 2.17 0.73 -3.42
N ASP A 168 2.88 0.98 -2.33
CA ASP A 168 2.59 2.09 -1.45
C ASP A 168 2.84 3.45 -2.11
N VAL A 169 2.37 4.52 -1.50
CA VAL A 169 2.22 5.83 -2.13
C VAL A 169 3.25 6.82 -1.59
N GLN A 170 3.91 7.53 -2.49
CA GLN A 170 4.69 8.73 -2.18
C GLN A 170 4.27 9.86 -3.10
N VAL A 171 3.67 10.90 -2.54
CA VAL A 171 3.29 12.12 -3.26
C VAL A 171 3.67 13.34 -2.44
N SER A 172 4.38 14.28 -3.09
CA SER A 172 4.65 15.62 -2.62
C SER A 172 4.86 16.49 -3.86
N ARG A 173 3.78 16.95 -4.47
CA ARG A 173 3.81 17.65 -5.78
C ARG A 173 4.64 18.92 -5.69
N THR A 174 5.83 18.92 -6.29
CA THR A 174 6.81 20.00 -6.17
C THR A 174 6.44 21.28 -6.91
N ASP A 175 5.46 21.21 -7.81
CA ASP A 175 4.85 22.33 -8.52
C ASP A 175 3.72 23.03 -7.74
N GLU A 176 3.34 22.49 -6.58
CA GLU A 176 2.29 23.03 -5.71
C GLU A 176 2.89 23.85 -4.54
N PRO A 177 2.11 24.75 -3.92
CA PRO A 177 2.52 25.47 -2.72
C PRO A 177 2.97 24.55 -1.58
N ALA A 178 3.93 24.97 -0.75
CA ALA A 178 4.48 24.16 0.34
C ALA A 178 3.42 23.56 1.28
N ALA A 179 2.34 24.29 1.58
CA ALA A 179 1.24 23.77 2.39
C ALA A 179 0.51 22.59 1.73
N VAL A 180 0.38 22.59 0.41
CA VAL A 180 -0.19 21.49 -0.39
C VAL A 180 0.77 20.31 -0.40
N GLN A 181 2.07 20.53 -0.59
CA GLN A 181 3.08 19.46 -0.54
C GLN A 181 3.09 18.73 0.80
N VAL A 182 2.99 19.47 1.92
CA VAL A 182 2.85 18.88 3.27
C VAL A 182 1.55 18.08 3.40
N ALA A 183 0.45 18.57 2.84
CA ALA A 183 -0.81 17.84 2.84
C ALA A 183 -0.73 16.55 1.99
N ASP A 184 -0.08 16.60 0.83
CA ASP A 184 0.15 15.43 -0.03
C ASP A 184 0.93 14.33 0.70
N GLN A 185 2.03 14.69 1.39
CA GLN A 185 2.83 13.76 2.18
C GLN A 185 2.00 13.11 3.29
N ARG A 186 1.32 13.92 4.11
CA ARG A 186 0.45 13.44 5.18
C ARG A 186 -0.65 12.50 4.65
N ASN A 187 -1.25 12.83 3.52
CA ASN A 187 -2.32 12.03 2.94
C ASN A 187 -1.77 10.73 2.33
N SER A 188 -0.55 10.74 1.77
CA SER A 188 0.16 9.53 1.35
C SER A 188 0.46 8.61 2.53
N GLU A 189 0.97 9.15 3.64
CA GLU A 189 1.21 8.39 4.88
C GLU A 189 -0.09 7.77 5.42
N TRP A 190 -1.21 8.51 5.36
CA TRP A 190 -2.51 7.98 5.77
C TRP A 190 -2.97 6.82 4.89
N ILE A 191 -2.81 6.93 3.57
CA ILE A 191 -3.10 5.85 2.61
C ILE A 191 -2.24 4.62 2.92
N ASN A 192 -0.93 4.81 3.13
CA ASN A 192 -0.01 3.72 3.42
C ASN A 192 -0.35 3.03 4.75
N LEU A 193 -0.72 3.79 5.79
CA LEU A 193 -1.17 3.22 7.06
C LEU A 193 -2.42 2.32 6.89
N GLN A 194 -3.39 2.74 6.05
CA GLN A 194 -4.56 1.92 5.74
C GLN A 194 -4.17 0.63 5.01
N LEU A 195 -3.19 0.71 4.11
CA LEU A 195 -2.67 -0.45 3.38
C LEU A 195 -1.98 -1.44 4.32
N GLU A 196 -1.14 -0.95 5.24
CA GLU A 196 -0.48 -1.77 6.26
C GLU A 196 -1.50 -2.45 7.18
N GLN A 197 -2.52 -1.72 7.63
CA GLN A 197 -3.59 -2.27 8.45
C GLN A 197 -4.35 -3.39 7.72
N ALA A 198 -4.60 -3.24 6.43
CA ALA A 198 -5.20 -4.29 5.62
C ALA A 198 -4.26 -5.50 5.48
N ALA A 199 -2.95 -5.30 5.30
CA ALA A 199 -1.98 -6.38 5.16
C ALA A 199 -1.86 -7.26 6.42
N LEU A 200 -2.10 -6.69 7.61
CA LEU A 200 -2.17 -7.46 8.86
C LEU A 200 -3.35 -8.44 8.91
N GLN A 201 -4.42 -8.16 8.16
CA GLN A 201 -5.64 -8.97 8.16
C GLN A 201 -5.73 -9.89 6.94
N HIS A 202 -5.00 -9.60 5.88
CA HIS A 202 -5.07 -10.31 4.60
C HIS A 202 -3.68 -10.88 4.21
N PRO A 203 -3.42 -12.17 4.51
CA PRO A 203 -2.12 -12.79 4.24
C PRO A 203 -1.77 -12.87 2.74
N ASN A 204 -2.71 -12.65 1.85
CA ASN A 204 -2.52 -12.58 0.41
C ASN A 204 -2.30 -11.14 -0.11
N LEU A 205 -2.27 -10.13 0.75
CA LEU A 205 -1.81 -8.78 0.43
C LEU A 205 -0.32 -8.65 0.74
N ARG A 206 0.45 -8.18 -0.22
CA ARG A 206 1.89 -7.88 -0.09
C ARG A 206 2.12 -6.42 -0.46
N ILE A 207 2.75 -5.66 0.43
CA ILE A 207 3.10 -4.26 0.16
C ILE A 207 4.43 -4.23 -0.58
N VAL A 208 4.49 -3.44 -1.64
CA VAL A 208 5.72 -3.07 -2.33
C VAL A 208 6.15 -1.71 -1.79
N HIS A 209 7.17 -1.70 -0.94
CA HIS A 209 7.61 -0.56 -0.13
C HIS A 209 8.38 0.48 -0.95
N TRP A 210 7.67 1.19 -1.84
CA TRP A 210 8.25 2.28 -2.63
C TRP A 210 8.52 3.53 -1.80
N ALA A 211 7.60 3.90 -0.90
CA ALA A 211 7.75 5.07 -0.05
C ALA A 211 8.95 4.93 0.91
N GLU A 212 9.10 3.76 1.55
CA GLU A 212 10.26 3.49 2.42
C GLU A 212 11.56 3.43 1.63
N PHE A 213 11.54 2.87 0.42
CA PHE A 213 12.71 2.89 -0.46
C PHE A 213 13.18 4.31 -0.75
N LEU A 214 12.26 5.24 -1.03
CA LEU A 214 12.58 6.64 -1.24
C LEU A 214 13.07 7.31 0.06
N ALA A 215 12.39 7.06 1.18
CA ALA A 215 12.73 7.63 2.48
C ALA A 215 14.07 7.14 3.03
N ALA A 216 14.53 5.94 2.67
CA ALA A 216 15.80 5.38 3.11
C ALA A 216 17.03 6.20 2.61
N ASN A 217 16.87 6.99 1.55
CA ASN A 217 17.87 7.94 1.07
C ASN A 217 17.16 9.18 0.51
N PRO A 218 17.22 10.33 1.21
CA PRO A 218 16.53 11.56 0.81
C PRO A 218 16.87 12.05 -0.61
N ASP A 219 18.07 11.74 -1.13
CA ASP A 219 18.45 12.10 -2.49
C ASP A 219 17.57 11.45 -3.54
N ARG A 220 16.96 10.29 -3.23
CA ARG A 220 16.04 9.58 -4.13
C ARG A 220 14.77 10.36 -4.44
N LEU A 221 14.31 11.23 -3.54
CA LEU A 221 13.18 12.13 -3.82
C LEU A 221 13.46 13.07 -5.00
N HIS A 222 14.74 13.35 -5.29
CA HIS A 222 15.15 14.20 -6.40
C HIS A 222 15.67 13.40 -7.60
N THR A 223 16.32 12.26 -7.37
CA THR A 223 16.88 11.43 -8.45
C THR A 223 15.86 10.49 -9.06
N ASP A 224 14.94 9.96 -8.25
CA ASP A 224 13.99 8.94 -8.67
C ASP A 224 12.58 9.50 -8.93
N LEU A 225 12.27 10.72 -8.46
CA LEU A 225 11.03 11.44 -8.76
C LEU A 225 11.32 12.75 -9.51
N ARG A 226 10.55 13.03 -10.57
CA ARG A 226 10.74 14.26 -11.38
C ARG A 226 9.92 15.46 -10.87
N ASP A 227 8.79 15.18 -10.22
CA ASP A 227 7.83 16.19 -9.77
C ASP A 227 7.23 15.87 -8.38
N GLY A 228 7.99 15.07 -7.59
CA GLY A 228 7.56 14.62 -6.27
C GLY A 228 6.50 13.52 -6.27
N ARG A 229 6.14 12.97 -7.46
CA ARG A 229 5.15 11.92 -7.64
C ARG A 229 5.55 10.91 -8.72
N HIS A 230 5.78 11.38 -9.94
CA HIS A 230 6.13 10.53 -11.07
C HIS A 230 7.61 10.16 -11.07
N THR A 231 7.91 8.93 -11.40
CA THR A 231 9.29 8.44 -11.51
C THR A 231 10.08 9.19 -12.58
N THR A 232 11.38 9.35 -12.36
CA THR A 232 12.32 9.70 -13.44
C THR A 232 12.52 8.50 -14.36
N VAL A 233 12.84 8.76 -15.63
CA VAL A 233 13.17 7.71 -16.59
C VAL A 233 14.63 7.89 -17.01
N PRO A 234 15.50 6.87 -16.87
CA PRO A 234 15.17 5.50 -16.45
C PRO A 234 15.32 5.21 -14.94
N ALA A 235 15.88 6.12 -14.12
CA ALA A 235 16.32 5.80 -12.76
C ALA A 235 15.18 5.37 -11.84
N GLY A 236 14.23 6.24 -11.54
CA GLY A 236 13.08 5.93 -10.68
C GLY A 236 12.20 4.82 -11.25
N GLN A 237 11.96 4.81 -12.56
CA GLN A 237 11.25 3.74 -13.26
C GLN A 237 11.88 2.37 -12.99
N ASN A 238 13.22 2.26 -13.15
CA ASN A 238 13.92 1.00 -12.93
C ASN A 238 13.89 0.60 -11.46
N ALA A 239 14.10 1.53 -10.54
CA ALA A 239 14.06 1.28 -9.11
C ALA A 239 12.70 0.72 -8.68
N ARG A 240 11.60 1.43 -9.04
CA ARG A 240 10.23 1.04 -8.69
C ARG A 240 9.84 -0.31 -9.31
N ASN A 241 10.13 -0.53 -10.58
CA ASN A 241 9.83 -1.77 -11.26
C ASN A 241 10.64 -2.95 -10.69
N THR A 242 11.88 -2.71 -10.24
CA THR A 242 12.70 -3.73 -9.57
C THR A 242 12.08 -4.15 -8.24
N LEU A 243 11.57 -3.22 -7.43
CA LEU A 243 10.88 -3.52 -6.17
C LEU A 243 9.62 -4.37 -6.42
N ILE A 244 8.81 -4.01 -7.42
CA ILE A 244 7.61 -4.79 -7.80
C ILE A 244 8.02 -6.22 -8.18
N LEU A 245 9.04 -6.35 -9.03
CA LEU A 245 9.51 -7.65 -9.48
C LEU A 245 10.07 -8.51 -8.33
N GLN A 246 10.82 -7.90 -7.41
CA GLN A 246 11.33 -8.58 -6.21
C GLN A 246 10.19 -9.09 -5.33
N ALA A 247 9.17 -8.27 -5.07
CA ALA A 247 8.00 -8.68 -4.30
C ALA A 247 7.29 -9.90 -4.93
N ILE A 248 7.18 -9.93 -6.28
CA ILE A 248 6.58 -11.05 -7.01
C ILE A 248 7.43 -12.33 -6.90
N ARG A 249 8.76 -12.22 -6.86
CA ARG A 249 9.68 -13.38 -6.83
C ARG A 249 9.80 -14.04 -5.47
N HIS A 250 9.56 -13.29 -4.39
CA HIS A 250 9.71 -13.77 -3.01
C HIS A 250 8.40 -14.26 -2.37
N SER A 251 7.37 -14.47 -3.15
CA SER A 251 6.04 -14.90 -2.70
C SER A 251 5.70 -16.34 -3.09
#